data_d787ad85090d9d5d51c6425d4f2f3b81
#
_entry.id   d787ad85090d9d5d51c6425d4f2f3b81
#
_cell.length_a   1.000
_cell.length_b   1.000
_cell.length_c   1.000
_cell.angle_alpha   90.00
_cell.angle_beta   90.00
_cell.angle_gamma   90.00
#
_symmetry.space_group_name_H-M   'P 1'
#
loop_
_entity.id
_entity.type
_entity.pdbx_description
1 polymer ?
#
loop_
_entity_poly.entity_id
_entity_poly.type
_entity_poly.pdbx_seq_one_letter_code
_entity_poly.pdbx_strand_id
1 'polypeptide(L)'
;MKRSQSKSGTVPRKVVAPSIVRIMFADLCRKYPAFDTFYSDNEADIDKTGITWEITATAKNEGTSSPVTNSIVLKKYPRSQEDARTVAHEIEHLLIWEQGYPYIIADMHADDELYRRLHQSAQAIQGTVFEPMVESKTKKYFKNVCAVNHTSAMKGLSKLIENKEKILPELEEPRALLYYSCLYVQKRQILELTCTTDKTDEYTRKFAMHFGETILPCADKITDLIKKHTTRSPDSVRMILSGILRNRNCDFGYR
;
A
#
# COMPACT_ATOMS: atom_id res chain seq x y z
N MET A 1 -37.01 23.76 15.55
CA MET A 1 -36.02 22.94 14.79
C MET A 1 -35.14 22.16 15.76
N LYS A 2 -35.35 20.86 15.93
CA LYS A 2 -34.54 20.01 16.80
C LYS A 2 -33.37 19.49 15.97
N ARG A 3 -32.13 19.88 16.31
CA ARG A 3 -30.90 19.31 15.73
C ARG A 3 -30.78 17.87 16.22
N SER A 4 -30.88 16.91 15.32
CA SER A 4 -30.53 15.51 15.58
C SER A 4 -29.00 15.42 15.67
N GLN A 5 -28.49 15.20 16.87
CA GLN A 5 -27.10 14.83 17.07
C GLN A 5 -26.95 13.37 16.62
N SER A 6 -26.31 13.14 15.47
CA SER A 6 -25.84 11.82 15.09
C SER A 6 -24.70 11.41 16.03
N LYS A 7 -25.00 10.51 16.96
CA LYS A 7 -23.98 9.81 17.75
C LYS A 7 -23.19 8.92 16.78
N SER A 8 -22.02 9.35 16.33
CA SER A 8 -21.03 8.46 15.73
C SER A 8 -20.53 7.53 16.84
N GLY A 9 -21.12 6.36 16.94
CA GLY A 9 -20.65 5.32 17.83
C GLY A 9 -19.30 4.82 17.32
N THR A 10 -18.20 5.34 17.85
CA THR A 10 -16.87 4.76 17.67
C THR A 10 -16.88 3.38 18.29
N VAL A 11 -16.88 2.34 17.45
CA VAL A 11 -16.66 0.98 17.92
C VAL A 11 -15.31 0.96 18.61
N PRO A 12 -15.21 0.53 19.89
CA PRO A 12 -13.97 0.56 20.61
C PRO A 12 -12.94 -0.33 19.91
N ARG A 13 -11.82 0.28 19.51
CA ARG A 13 -10.67 -0.43 18.94
C ARG A 13 -10.10 -1.35 20.01
N LYS A 14 -10.02 -2.64 19.72
CA LYS A 14 -9.53 -3.64 20.67
C LYS A 14 -8.05 -3.90 20.38
N VAL A 15 -7.17 -3.25 21.13
CA VAL A 15 -5.74 -3.56 21.12
C VAL A 15 -5.54 -4.99 21.58
N VAL A 16 -4.77 -5.76 20.84
CA VAL A 16 -4.48 -7.17 21.14
C VAL A 16 -3.38 -7.24 22.18
N ALA A 17 -3.61 -7.99 23.26
CA ALA A 17 -2.59 -8.18 24.28
C ALA A 17 -1.34 -8.89 23.70
N PRO A 18 -0.10 -8.54 24.13
CA PRO A 18 1.13 -9.16 23.65
C PRO A 18 1.14 -10.68 23.73
N SER A 19 0.51 -11.28 24.75
CA SER A 19 0.36 -12.72 24.88
C SER A 19 -0.46 -13.35 23.75
N ILE A 20 -1.50 -12.66 23.29
CA ILE A 20 -2.33 -13.11 22.15
C ILE A 20 -1.53 -13.00 20.84
N VAL A 21 -0.72 -11.98 20.67
CA VAL A 21 0.16 -11.82 19.50
C VAL A 21 1.17 -12.96 19.41
N ARG A 22 1.79 -13.32 20.54
CA ARG A 22 2.71 -14.48 20.62
C ARG A 22 2.00 -15.79 20.24
N ILE A 23 0.79 -16.01 20.74
CA ILE A 23 -0.02 -17.20 20.36
C ILE A 23 -0.33 -17.17 18.87
N MET A 24 -0.70 -16.03 18.32
CA MET A 24 -0.96 -15.84 16.88
C MET A 24 0.27 -16.21 16.05
N PHE A 25 1.45 -15.71 16.40
CA PHE A 25 2.69 -16.04 15.68
C PHE A 25 3.05 -17.52 15.80
N ALA A 26 2.98 -18.10 17.00
CA ALA A 26 3.22 -19.52 17.19
C ALA A 26 2.26 -20.39 16.37
N ASP A 27 0.98 -19.99 16.27
CA ASP A 27 0.00 -20.67 15.42
C ASP A 27 0.32 -20.55 13.93
N LEU A 28 0.75 -19.36 13.47
CA LEU A 28 1.13 -19.13 12.08
C LEU A 28 2.41 -19.91 11.72
N CYS A 29 3.44 -19.85 12.55
CA CYS A 29 4.69 -20.62 12.36
C CYS A 29 4.41 -22.12 12.27
N ARG A 30 3.64 -22.66 13.23
CA ARG A 30 3.30 -24.08 13.25
C ARG A 30 2.54 -24.55 12.01
N LYS A 31 1.66 -23.71 11.45
CA LYS A 31 0.77 -24.09 10.33
C LYS A 31 1.33 -23.77 8.96
N TYR A 32 2.17 -22.73 8.86
CA TYR A 32 2.62 -22.20 7.57
C TYR A 32 4.15 -22.06 7.54
N PRO A 33 4.86 -23.06 6.99
CA PRO A 33 6.34 -23.04 6.94
C PRO A 33 6.94 -21.77 6.31
N ALA A 34 6.23 -21.16 5.35
CA ALA A 34 6.66 -19.91 4.75
C ALA A 34 6.67 -18.74 5.76
N PHE A 35 5.69 -18.70 6.66
CA PHE A 35 5.65 -17.70 7.72
C PHE A 35 6.68 -18.00 8.82
N ASP A 36 6.89 -19.27 9.14
CA ASP A 36 7.92 -19.68 10.11
C ASP A 36 9.31 -19.23 9.67
N THR A 37 9.66 -19.49 8.40
CA THR A 37 10.93 -19.01 7.83
C THR A 37 11.01 -17.49 7.84
N PHE A 38 9.94 -16.79 7.42
CA PHE A 38 9.88 -15.33 7.47
C PHE A 38 10.08 -14.79 8.88
N TYR A 39 9.37 -15.34 9.85
CA TYR A 39 9.43 -14.90 11.24
C TYR A 39 10.84 -15.14 11.82
N SER A 40 11.40 -16.32 11.63
CA SER A 40 12.73 -16.67 12.12
C SER A 40 13.83 -15.76 11.56
N ASP A 41 13.74 -15.39 10.28
CA ASP A 41 14.70 -14.49 9.63
C ASP A 41 14.61 -13.04 10.15
N ASN A 42 13.46 -12.63 10.69
CA ASN A 42 13.16 -11.24 11.08
C ASN A 42 12.84 -11.07 12.58
N GLU A 43 12.86 -12.13 13.40
CA GLU A 43 12.41 -12.13 14.80
C GLU A 43 13.06 -11.02 15.63
N ALA A 44 14.39 -10.90 15.53
CA ALA A 44 15.14 -9.90 16.29
C ALA A 44 14.76 -8.45 15.92
N ASP A 45 14.41 -8.19 14.68
CA ASP A 45 14.00 -6.87 14.22
C ASP A 45 12.51 -6.61 14.57
N ILE A 46 11.66 -7.63 14.46
CA ILE A 46 10.25 -7.55 14.89
C ILE A 46 10.16 -7.26 16.39
N ASP A 47 10.95 -7.92 17.21
CA ASP A 47 10.96 -7.71 18.67
C ASP A 47 11.44 -6.31 19.05
N LYS A 48 12.38 -5.74 18.32
CA LYS A 48 12.86 -4.36 18.55
C LYS A 48 11.82 -3.30 18.22
N THR A 49 10.96 -3.53 17.22
CA THR A 49 10.01 -2.52 16.76
C THR A 49 8.92 -2.22 17.78
N GLY A 50 8.61 -3.15 18.70
CA GLY A 50 7.54 -2.96 19.67
C GLY A 50 6.16 -2.75 19.04
N ILE A 51 5.87 -3.49 17.97
CA ILE A 51 4.64 -3.35 17.18
C ILE A 51 3.39 -3.53 18.03
N THR A 52 2.46 -2.58 17.93
CA THR A 52 1.12 -2.69 18.51
C THR A 52 0.17 -3.36 17.53
N TRP A 53 -0.66 -4.27 18.02
CA TRP A 53 -1.58 -5.04 17.17
C TRP A 53 -3.04 -4.74 17.49
N GLU A 54 -3.84 -4.62 16.45
CA GLU A 54 -5.28 -4.45 16.54
C GLU A 54 -5.99 -5.42 15.59
N ILE A 55 -7.10 -6.02 16.03
CA ILE A 55 -7.96 -6.83 15.17
C ILE A 55 -9.35 -6.22 15.21
N THR A 56 -9.87 -5.81 14.05
CA THR A 56 -11.21 -5.20 13.94
C THR A 56 -11.89 -5.54 12.63
N ALA A 57 -13.10 -6.05 12.71
CA ALA A 57 -13.91 -6.39 11.54
C ALA A 57 -14.31 -5.16 10.69
N THR A 58 -14.13 -3.95 11.23
CA THR A 58 -14.44 -2.69 10.53
C THR A 58 -13.27 -2.20 9.66
N ALA A 59 -12.11 -2.86 9.69
CA ALA A 59 -10.98 -2.52 8.83
C ALA A 59 -11.37 -2.64 7.34
N LYS A 60 -10.98 -1.65 6.55
CA LYS A 60 -11.27 -1.62 5.10
C LYS A 60 -10.46 -2.68 4.34
N ASN A 61 -9.20 -2.86 4.72
CA ASN A 61 -8.27 -3.80 4.14
C ASN A 61 -8.11 -5.02 5.04
N GLU A 62 -7.59 -6.12 4.52
CA GLU A 62 -7.29 -7.33 5.29
C GLU A 62 -6.17 -7.08 6.32
N GLY A 63 -5.20 -6.22 5.99
CA GLY A 63 -4.16 -5.70 6.87
C GLY A 63 -3.85 -4.24 6.54
N THR A 64 -3.31 -3.52 7.50
CA THR A 64 -2.79 -2.15 7.34
C THR A 64 -1.77 -1.87 8.43
N SER A 65 -0.61 -1.35 8.05
CA SER A 65 0.44 -0.89 8.96
C SER A 65 0.50 0.64 9.00
N SER A 66 0.94 1.17 10.14
CA SER A 66 1.12 2.62 10.34
C SER A 66 2.47 2.90 11.00
N PRO A 67 3.37 3.64 10.33
CA PRO A 67 4.64 4.05 10.94
C PRO A 67 4.44 5.08 12.06
N VAL A 68 3.39 5.89 11.97
CA VAL A 68 3.12 6.96 12.95
C VAL A 68 2.76 6.39 14.32
N THR A 69 1.98 5.32 14.33
CA THR A 69 1.52 4.66 15.58
C THR A 69 2.26 3.37 15.86
N ASN A 70 3.21 2.99 15.01
CA ASN A 70 3.92 1.71 15.04
C ASN A 70 2.96 0.54 15.28
N SER A 71 1.95 0.45 14.44
CA SER A 71 0.85 -0.50 14.63
C SER A 71 0.48 -1.24 13.36
N ILE A 72 -0.03 -2.45 13.55
CA ILE A 72 -0.66 -3.25 12.50
C ILE A 72 -2.11 -3.50 12.90
N VAL A 73 -3.02 -3.20 11.98
CA VAL A 73 -4.46 -3.46 12.11
C VAL A 73 -4.82 -4.59 11.16
N LEU A 74 -5.37 -5.68 11.68
CA LEU A 74 -5.90 -6.79 10.88
C LEU A 74 -7.42 -6.81 10.93
N LYS A 75 -8.05 -7.17 9.81
CA LYS A 75 -9.50 -7.28 9.72
C LYS A 75 -10.05 -8.47 10.50
N LYS A 76 -9.28 -9.53 10.59
CA LYS A 76 -9.64 -10.77 11.28
C LYS A 76 -8.40 -11.44 11.87
N TYR A 77 -8.63 -12.38 12.78
CA TYR A 77 -7.55 -13.26 13.23
C TYR A 77 -7.06 -14.14 12.05
N PRO A 78 -5.75 -14.16 11.76
CA PRO A 78 -5.21 -14.87 10.59
C PRO A 78 -5.34 -16.39 10.75
N ARG A 79 -5.88 -17.05 9.71
CA ARG A 79 -6.17 -18.50 9.74
C ARG A 79 -5.82 -19.21 8.43
N SER A 80 -5.33 -18.51 7.43
CA SER A 80 -4.96 -19.05 6.11
C SER A 80 -3.54 -18.68 5.74
N GLN A 81 -2.98 -19.32 4.74
CA GLN A 81 -1.67 -18.95 4.18
C GLN A 81 -1.68 -17.53 3.61
N GLU A 82 -2.80 -17.08 3.06
CA GLU A 82 -2.96 -15.73 2.57
C GLU A 82 -2.99 -14.71 3.72
N ASP A 83 -3.66 -15.04 4.83
CA ASP A 83 -3.64 -14.20 6.03
C ASP A 83 -2.21 -14.13 6.61
N ALA A 84 -1.47 -15.25 6.63
CA ALA A 84 -0.07 -15.29 7.08
C ALA A 84 0.83 -14.40 6.20
N ARG A 85 0.62 -14.43 4.88
CA ARG A 85 1.30 -13.51 3.95
C ARG A 85 0.94 -12.05 4.23
N THR A 86 -0.34 -11.77 4.48
CA THR A 86 -0.78 -10.39 4.84
C THR A 86 -0.08 -9.92 6.10
N VAL A 87 0.02 -10.75 7.14
CA VAL A 87 0.76 -10.42 8.37
C VAL A 87 2.23 -10.11 8.08
N ALA A 88 2.91 -10.97 7.31
CA ALA A 88 4.29 -10.76 6.91
C ALA A 88 4.48 -9.47 6.09
N HIS A 89 3.57 -9.18 5.19
CA HIS A 89 3.55 -7.97 4.37
C HIS A 89 3.46 -6.70 5.23
N GLU A 90 2.56 -6.66 6.19
CA GLU A 90 2.41 -5.51 7.09
C GLU A 90 3.60 -5.33 8.03
N ILE A 91 4.20 -6.43 8.49
CA ILE A 91 5.45 -6.39 9.26
C ILE A 91 6.59 -5.78 8.42
N GLU A 92 6.76 -6.21 7.17
CA GLU A 92 7.80 -5.68 6.28
C GLU A 92 7.69 -4.16 6.05
N HIS A 93 6.48 -3.61 5.99
CA HIS A 93 6.31 -2.17 5.96
C HIS A 93 6.94 -1.49 7.18
N LEU A 94 6.68 -2.00 8.38
CA LEU A 94 7.25 -1.42 9.60
C LEU A 94 8.77 -1.59 9.66
N LEU A 95 9.30 -2.76 9.26
CA LEU A 95 10.75 -3.00 9.21
C LEU A 95 11.46 -2.06 8.23
N ILE A 96 10.84 -1.73 7.10
CA ILE A 96 11.38 -0.75 6.15
C ILE A 96 11.44 0.64 6.80
N TRP A 97 10.40 1.06 7.50
CA TRP A 97 10.39 2.38 8.17
C TRP A 97 11.38 2.46 9.32
N GLU A 98 11.57 1.38 10.10
CA GLU A 98 12.62 1.29 11.12
C GLU A 98 14.04 1.44 10.54
N GLN A 99 14.24 1.07 9.28
CA GLN A 99 15.49 1.31 8.55
C GLN A 99 15.69 2.77 8.13
N GLY A 100 14.81 3.69 8.55
CA GLY A 100 14.91 5.13 8.29
C GLY A 100 14.36 5.57 6.92
N TYR A 101 13.61 4.71 6.23
CA TYR A 101 12.95 5.12 5.00
C TYR A 101 11.88 6.19 5.28
N PRO A 102 11.82 7.26 4.46
CA PRO A 102 10.89 8.35 4.67
C PRO A 102 9.45 7.93 4.36
N TYR A 103 8.49 8.55 5.02
CA TYR A 103 7.08 8.41 4.71
C TYR A 103 6.40 9.80 4.60
N ILE A 104 5.30 9.84 3.86
CA ILE A 104 4.54 11.08 3.64
C ILE A 104 3.38 11.09 4.62
N ILE A 105 3.24 12.19 5.37
CA ILE A 105 2.10 12.42 6.26
C ILE A 105 1.23 13.51 5.62
N ALA A 106 -0.07 13.26 5.51
CA ALA A 106 -1.02 14.29 5.11
C ALA A 106 -1.16 15.34 6.22
N ASP A 107 -1.34 16.61 5.83
CA ASP A 107 -1.56 17.69 6.78
C ASP A 107 -2.85 17.45 7.57
N MET A 108 -2.72 17.26 8.89
CA MET A 108 -3.84 17.02 9.80
C MET A 108 -4.68 18.27 10.09
N HIS A 109 -4.24 19.45 9.66
CA HIS A 109 -4.96 20.73 9.83
C HIS A 109 -5.89 21.05 8.65
N ALA A 110 -5.88 20.25 7.59
CA ALA A 110 -6.83 20.37 6.50
C ALA A 110 -8.26 20.03 6.98
N ASP A 111 -9.27 20.58 6.29
CA ASP A 111 -10.64 20.14 6.51
C ASP A 111 -10.81 18.64 6.15
N ASP A 112 -11.87 18.00 6.65
CA ASP A 112 -12.08 16.55 6.55
C ASP A 112 -12.03 16.03 5.10
N GLU A 113 -12.56 16.78 4.15
CA GLU A 113 -12.57 16.38 2.73
C GLU A 113 -11.19 16.54 2.10
N LEU A 114 -10.53 17.68 2.34
CA LEU A 114 -9.17 17.94 1.87
C LEU A 114 -8.19 16.95 2.49
N TYR A 115 -8.29 16.73 3.81
CA TYR A 115 -7.46 15.74 4.52
C TYR A 115 -7.62 14.35 3.89
N ARG A 116 -8.84 13.91 3.63
CA ARG A 116 -9.10 12.60 3.02
C ARG A 116 -8.44 12.48 1.65
N ARG A 117 -8.53 13.50 0.80
CA ARG A 117 -7.90 13.53 -0.53
C ARG A 117 -6.38 13.54 -0.45
N LEU A 118 -5.81 14.35 0.45
CA LEU A 118 -4.36 14.41 0.68
C LEU A 118 -3.84 13.06 1.19
N HIS A 119 -4.54 12.44 2.12
CA HIS A 119 -4.18 11.15 2.67
C HIS A 119 -4.20 10.05 1.61
N GLN A 120 -5.23 9.99 0.75
CA GLN A 120 -5.29 9.04 -0.36
C GLN A 120 -4.13 9.23 -1.34
N SER A 121 -3.81 10.48 -1.69
CA SER A 121 -2.69 10.79 -2.58
C SER A 121 -1.36 10.41 -1.95
N ALA A 122 -1.14 10.71 -0.68
CA ALA A 122 0.05 10.32 0.06
C ALA A 122 0.22 8.79 0.08
N GLN A 123 -0.85 8.06 0.33
CA GLN A 123 -0.84 6.59 0.29
C GLN A 123 -0.51 6.06 -1.11
N ALA A 124 -1.06 6.63 -2.18
CA ALA A 124 -0.76 6.20 -3.55
C ALA A 124 0.71 6.45 -3.91
N ILE A 125 1.24 7.63 -3.57
CA ILE A 125 2.66 7.96 -3.82
C ILE A 125 3.58 7.04 -3.04
N GLN A 126 3.33 6.83 -1.76
CA GLN A 126 4.11 5.91 -0.93
C GLN A 126 4.02 4.48 -1.45
N GLY A 127 2.81 4.02 -1.77
CA GLY A 127 2.57 2.70 -2.30
C GLY A 127 3.32 2.42 -3.60
N THR A 128 3.55 3.44 -4.44
CA THR A 128 4.34 3.31 -5.67
C THR A 128 5.79 2.88 -5.40
N VAL A 129 6.33 3.24 -4.24
CA VAL A 129 7.71 2.92 -3.86
C VAL A 129 7.76 1.73 -2.91
N PHE A 130 6.97 1.75 -1.85
CA PHE A 130 7.08 0.77 -0.76
C PHE A 130 6.42 -0.56 -1.06
N GLU A 131 5.28 -0.58 -1.74
CA GLU A 131 4.62 -1.85 -2.07
C GLU A 131 5.50 -2.80 -2.92
N PRO A 132 6.17 -2.33 -4.00
CA PRO A 132 7.11 -3.17 -4.72
C PRO A 132 8.31 -3.63 -3.87
N MET A 133 8.79 -2.80 -2.93
CA MET A 133 9.87 -3.17 -2.00
C MET A 133 9.42 -4.30 -1.07
N VAL A 134 8.25 -4.16 -0.45
CA VAL A 134 7.65 -5.16 0.43
C VAL A 134 7.38 -6.46 -0.32
N GLU A 135 6.77 -6.38 -1.51
CA GLU A 135 6.53 -7.57 -2.35
C GLU A 135 7.84 -8.25 -2.77
N SER A 136 8.90 -7.50 -3.05
CA SER A 136 10.21 -8.06 -3.38
C SER A 136 10.81 -8.85 -2.22
N LYS A 137 10.57 -8.42 -0.98
CA LYS A 137 11.04 -9.11 0.23
C LYS A 137 10.17 -10.31 0.58
N THR A 138 8.84 -10.14 0.61
CA THR A 138 7.89 -11.19 1.02
C THR A 138 7.82 -12.35 0.03
N LYS A 139 8.00 -12.11 -1.29
CA LYS A 139 8.02 -13.17 -2.31
C LYS A 139 9.12 -14.21 -2.13
N LYS A 140 10.16 -13.92 -1.34
CA LYS A 140 11.21 -14.89 -1.02
C LYS A 140 10.66 -16.08 -0.23
N TYR A 141 9.66 -15.82 0.60
CA TYR A 141 9.05 -16.77 1.51
C TYR A 141 7.76 -17.37 0.92
N PHE A 142 6.88 -16.52 0.39
CA PHE A 142 5.55 -16.92 -0.08
C PHE A 142 5.55 -17.19 -1.58
N LYS A 143 5.32 -18.46 -1.94
CA LYS A 143 5.17 -18.88 -3.34
C LYS A 143 3.74 -18.59 -3.84
N ASN A 144 3.56 -18.54 -5.17
CA ASN A 144 2.26 -18.34 -5.83
C ASN A 144 1.60 -16.96 -5.62
N VAL A 145 2.38 -15.93 -5.29
CA VAL A 145 1.88 -14.55 -5.13
C VAL A 145 1.35 -13.95 -6.45
N CYS A 146 1.81 -14.47 -7.59
CA CYS A 146 1.38 -13.98 -8.92
C CYS A 146 -0.15 -14.04 -9.11
N ALA A 147 -0.79 -15.18 -8.80
CA ALA A 147 -2.22 -15.33 -9.01
C ALA A 147 -3.02 -14.31 -8.18
N VAL A 148 -2.63 -14.11 -6.92
CA VAL A 148 -3.27 -13.14 -6.02
C VAL A 148 -3.08 -11.72 -6.53
N ASN A 149 -1.84 -11.35 -6.86
CA ASN A 149 -1.51 -10.01 -7.31
C ASN A 149 -2.15 -9.68 -8.67
N HIS A 150 -2.13 -10.62 -9.62
CA HIS A 150 -2.80 -10.46 -10.91
C HIS A 150 -4.31 -10.31 -10.75
N THR A 151 -4.95 -11.19 -9.99
CA THR A 151 -6.39 -11.09 -9.70
C THR A 151 -6.76 -9.77 -9.05
N SER A 152 -5.96 -9.33 -8.06
CA SER A 152 -6.16 -8.03 -7.39
C SER A 152 -6.01 -6.85 -8.34
N ALA A 153 -4.97 -6.86 -9.18
CA ALA A 153 -4.74 -5.81 -10.17
C ALA A 153 -5.86 -5.73 -11.20
N MET A 154 -6.27 -6.88 -11.76
CA MET A 154 -7.36 -6.95 -12.74
C MET A 154 -8.71 -6.56 -12.17
N LYS A 155 -9.01 -6.95 -10.92
CA LYS A 155 -10.23 -6.52 -10.21
C LYS A 155 -10.24 -5.01 -9.98
N GLY A 156 -9.10 -4.44 -9.58
CA GLY A 156 -8.94 -3.00 -9.43
C GLY A 156 -9.15 -2.26 -10.75
N LEU A 157 -8.52 -2.74 -11.82
CA LEU A 157 -8.69 -2.18 -13.16
C LEU A 157 -10.12 -2.26 -13.67
N SER A 158 -10.82 -3.39 -13.47
CA SER A 158 -12.23 -3.52 -13.86
C SER A 158 -13.10 -2.46 -13.17
N LYS A 159 -12.88 -2.20 -11.87
CA LYS A 159 -13.59 -1.14 -11.15
C LYS A 159 -13.29 0.26 -11.71
N LEU A 160 -12.05 0.53 -12.13
CA LEU A 160 -11.70 1.81 -12.77
C LEU A 160 -12.43 1.95 -14.10
N ILE A 161 -12.48 0.89 -14.90
CA ILE A 161 -13.18 0.86 -16.20
C ILE A 161 -14.69 1.09 -16.01
N GLU A 162 -15.31 0.43 -15.04
CA GLU A 162 -16.73 0.61 -14.69
C GLU A 162 -17.06 2.06 -14.29
N ASN A 163 -16.10 2.78 -13.71
CA ASN A 163 -16.25 4.18 -13.30
C ASN A 163 -15.57 5.18 -14.25
N LYS A 164 -15.18 4.76 -15.45
CA LYS A 164 -14.41 5.57 -16.39
C LYS A 164 -15.02 6.94 -16.67
N GLU A 165 -16.34 7.00 -16.89
CA GLU A 165 -17.07 8.25 -17.20
C GLU A 165 -16.97 9.28 -16.06
N LYS A 166 -16.78 8.82 -14.81
CA LYS A 166 -16.58 9.71 -13.64
C LYS A 166 -15.10 10.07 -13.47
N ILE A 167 -14.21 9.13 -13.79
CA ILE A 167 -12.76 9.30 -13.58
C ILE A 167 -12.16 10.24 -14.63
N LEU A 168 -12.51 10.11 -15.90
CA LEU A 168 -11.89 10.90 -16.97
C LEU A 168 -11.97 12.42 -16.74
N PRO A 169 -13.11 13.00 -16.34
CA PRO A 169 -13.17 14.42 -16.01
C PRO A 169 -12.31 14.80 -14.80
N GLU A 170 -12.18 13.90 -13.80
CA GLU A 170 -11.32 14.15 -12.64
C GLU A 170 -9.84 14.21 -13.00
N LEU A 171 -9.40 13.53 -14.08
CA LEU A 171 -8.00 13.52 -14.52
C LEU A 171 -7.51 14.87 -15.06
N GLU A 172 -8.39 15.83 -15.29
CA GLU A 172 -8.01 17.23 -15.58
C GLU A 172 -7.38 17.89 -14.34
N GLU A 173 -7.70 17.39 -13.14
CA GLU A 173 -7.05 17.83 -11.90
C GLU A 173 -5.69 17.13 -11.72
N PRO A 174 -4.58 17.88 -11.55
CA PRO A 174 -3.24 17.31 -11.41
C PRO A 174 -3.12 16.27 -10.29
N ARG A 175 -3.87 16.43 -9.20
CA ARG A 175 -3.87 15.51 -8.05
C ARG A 175 -4.50 14.17 -8.39
N ALA A 176 -5.63 14.17 -9.07
CA ALA A 176 -6.29 12.95 -9.51
C ALA A 176 -5.43 12.23 -10.56
N LEU A 177 -4.87 12.96 -11.51
CA LEU A 177 -3.95 12.41 -12.49
C LEU A 177 -2.76 11.72 -11.81
N LEU A 178 -2.13 12.39 -10.84
CA LEU A 178 -1.01 11.78 -10.10
C LEU A 178 -1.45 10.55 -9.30
N TYR A 179 -2.57 10.60 -8.61
CA TYR A 179 -3.12 9.49 -7.84
C TYR A 179 -3.29 8.23 -8.71
N TYR A 180 -3.96 8.35 -9.86
CA TYR A 180 -4.20 7.23 -10.76
C TYR A 180 -2.91 6.77 -11.46
N SER A 181 -1.98 7.69 -11.76
CA SER A 181 -0.67 7.34 -12.30
C SER A 181 0.16 6.53 -11.30
N CYS A 182 0.16 6.93 -10.04
CA CYS A 182 0.81 6.18 -8.96
C CYS A 182 0.22 4.79 -8.78
N LEU A 183 -1.12 4.66 -8.78
CA LEU A 183 -1.77 3.36 -8.69
C LEU A 183 -1.40 2.43 -9.85
N TYR A 184 -1.34 2.97 -11.08
CA TYR A 184 -0.92 2.19 -12.24
C TYR A 184 0.53 1.72 -12.11
N VAL A 185 1.47 2.63 -11.80
CA VAL A 185 2.90 2.30 -11.65
C VAL A 185 3.10 1.26 -10.55
N GLN A 186 2.47 1.43 -9.40
CA GLN A 186 2.51 0.47 -8.30
C GLN A 186 2.08 -0.93 -8.74
N LYS A 187 0.90 -1.05 -9.37
CA LYS A 187 0.37 -2.35 -9.79
C LYS A 187 1.23 -2.99 -10.86
N ARG A 188 1.68 -2.22 -11.86
CA ARG A 188 2.59 -2.69 -12.88
C ARG A 188 3.89 -3.24 -12.29
N GLN A 189 4.55 -2.50 -11.40
CA GLN A 189 5.80 -2.95 -10.77
C GLN A 189 5.60 -4.23 -9.95
N ILE A 190 4.50 -4.34 -9.19
CA ILE A 190 4.18 -5.57 -8.45
C ILE A 190 4.01 -6.76 -9.41
N LEU A 191 3.33 -6.57 -10.54
CA LEU A 191 3.17 -7.62 -11.54
C LEU A 191 4.50 -8.00 -12.20
N GLU A 192 5.33 -7.03 -12.56
CA GLU A 192 6.69 -7.25 -13.09
C GLU A 192 7.57 -8.05 -12.11
N LEU A 193 7.39 -7.82 -10.81
CA LEU A 193 8.13 -8.53 -9.76
C LEU A 193 7.62 -9.95 -9.49
N THR A 194 6.34 -10.19 -9.63
CA THR A 194 5.68 -11.39 -9.10
C THR A 194 5.05 -12.28 -10.14
N CYS A 195 4.83 -11.79 -11.35
CA CYS A 195 4.13 -12.48 -12.42
C CYS A 195 5.00 -12.71 -13.67
N THR A 196 4.45 -13.50 -14.61
CA THR A 196 5.02 -13.65 -15.95
C THR A 196 4.76 -12.39 -16.78
N THR A 197 5.57 -12.19 -17.82
CA THR A 197 5.45 -11.08 -18.76
C THR A 197 4.03 -11.00 -19.36
N ASP A 198 3.45 -12.13 -19.78
CA ASP A 198 2.11 -12.17 -20.38
C ASP A 198 1.03 -11.56 -19.50
N LYS A 199 1.06 -11.81 -18.18
CA LYS A 199 0.10 -11.25 -17.22
C LYS A 199 0.31 -9.78 -16.99
N THR A 200 1.56 -9.34 -16.98
CA THR A 200 1.92 -7.92 -16.86
C THR A 200 1.47 -7.17 -18.12
N ASP A 201 1.69 -7.74 -19.30
CA ASP A 201 1.29 -7.18 -20.57
C ASP A 201 -0.24 -7.15 -20.74
N GLU A 202 -0.94 -8.17 -20.26
CA GLU A 202 -2.41 -8.17 -20.21
C GLU A 202 -2.94 -6.96 -19.44
N TYR A 203 -2.43 -6.75 -18.22
CA TYR A 203 -2.81 -5.61 -17.38
C TYR A 203 -2.48 -4.27 -18.04
N THR A 204 -1.24 -4.12 -18.53
CA THR A 204 -0.75 -2.89 -19.15
C THR A 204 -1.54 -2.53 -20.41
N ARG A 205 -1.77 -3.50 -21.29
CA ARG A 205 -2.55 -3.31 -22.53
C ARG A 205 -3.99 -2.92 -22.21
N LYS A 206 -4.64 -3.62 -21.28
CA LYS A 206 -6.03 -3.31 -20.90
C LYS A 206 -6.14 -1.95 -20.24
N PHE A 207 -5.16 -1.56 -19.42
CA PHE A 207 -5.11 -0.22 -18.83
C PHE A 207 -4.92 0.85 -19.91
N ALA A 208 -3.95 0.68 -20.81
CA ALA A 208 -3.64 1.60 -21.89
C ALA A 208 -4.84 1.85 -22.84
N MET A 209 -5.62 0.81 -23.13
CA MET A 209 -6.82 0.90 -23.96
C MET A 209 -7.87 1.88 -23.40
N HIS A 210 -7.95 2.03 -22.09
CA HIS A 210 -8.99 2.84 -21.43
C HIS A 210 -8.49 4.20 -20.92
N PHE A 211 -7.21 4.29 -20.53
CA PHE A 211 -6.64 5.44 -19.81
C PHE A 211 -5.28 5.88 -20.35
N GLY A 212 -4.78 5.22 -21.44
CA GLY A 212 -3.39 5.38 -21.89
C GLY A 212 -3.02 6.80 -22.23
N GLU A 213 -3.83 7.50 -23.02
CA GLU A 213 -3.52 8.86 -23.49
C GLU A 213 -3.37 9.86 -22.34
N THR A 214 -4.13 9.68 -21.26
CA THR A 214 -4.16 10.63 -20.16
C THR A 214 -3.18 10.29 -19.05
N ILE A 215 -3.12 9.00 -18.65
CA ILE A 215 -2.37 8.59 -17.43
C ILE A 215 -0.94 8.19 -17.75
N LEU A 216 -0.68 7.50 -18.89
CA LEU A 216 0.65 6.97 -19.16
C LEU A 216 1.76 8.03 -19.21
N PRO A 217 1.59 9.23 -19.77
CA PRO A 217 2.65 10.24 -19.79
C PRO A 217 3.12 10.65 -18.38
N CYS A 218 2.22 10.70 -17.41
CA CYS A 218 2.57 10.96 -16.01
C CYS A 218 3.21 9.72 -15.36
N ALA A 219 2.66 8.54 -15.60
CA ALA A 219 3.15 7.28 -15.08
C ALA A 219 4.58 6.95 -15.55
N ASP A 220 4.89 7.25 -16.81
CA ASP A 220 6.23 7.05 -17.36
C ASP A 220 7.27 7.94 -16.67
N LYS A 221 6.94 9.22 -16.40
CA LYS A 221 7.82 10.12 -15.64
C LYS A 221 8.08 9.59 -14.21
N ILE A 222 7.05 9.05 -13.55
CA ILE A 222 7.21 8.43 -12.23
C ILE A 222 8.12 7.21 -12.33
N THR A 223 7.90 6.37 -13.34
CA THR A 223 8.72 5.16 -13.59
C THR A 223 10.18 5.52 -13.84
N ASP A 224 10.45 6.54 -14.66
CA ASP A 224 11.80 7.00 -14.97
C ASP A 224 12.49 7.55 -13.71
N LEU A 225 11.76 8.27 -12.87
CA LEU A 225 12.26 8.78 -11.60
C LEU A 225 12.69 7.62 -10.66
N ILE A 226 11.86 6.57 -10.56
CA ILE A 226 12.17 5.38 -9.77
C ILE A 226 13.39 4.64 -10.33
N LYS A 227 13.47 4.47 -11.65
CA LYS A 227 14.63 3.83 -12.30
C LYS A 227 15.91 4.62 -12.08
N LYS A 228 15.84 5.96 -12.18
CA LYS A 228 16.99 6.86 -12.02
C LYS A 228 17.60 6.79 -10.63
N HIS A 229 16.78 6.77 -9.58
CA HIS A 229 17.26 6.88 -8.21
C HIS A 229 17.35 5.54 -7.48
N THR A 230 16.61 4.52 -7.92
CA THR A 230 16.46 3.22 -7.28
C THR A 230 15.85 3.30 -5.85
N THR A 231 15.48 2.16 -5.28
CA THR A 231 14.87 2.13 -3.94
C THR A 231 15.80 1.51 -2.89
N ARG A 232 17.12 1.57 -3.12
CA ARG A 232 18.11 0.85 -2.30
C ARG A 232 18.51 1.54 -1.01
N SER A 233 18.22 2.83 -0.86
CA SER A 233 18.54 3.59 0.35
C SER A 233 17.45 4.59 0.72
N PRO A 234 17.35 4.98 2.01
CA PRO A 234 16.41 6.02 2.44
C PRO A 234 16.55 7.33 1.67
N ASP A 235 17.77 7.76 1.37
CA ASP A 235 18.01 9.01 0.63
C ASP A 235 17.53 8.92 -0.82
N SER A 236 17.76 7.79 -1.49
CA SER A 236 17.24 7.55 -2.84
C SER A 236 15.71 7.58 -2.85
N VAL A 237 15.07 6.96 -1.87
CA VAL A 237 13.60 6.99 -1.74
C VAL A 237 13.11 8.41 -1.44
N ARG A 238 13.81 9.18 -0.60
CA ARG A 238 13.48 10.59 -0.36
C ARG A 238 13.53 11.42 -1.65
N MET A 239 14.53 11.17 -2.50
CA MET A 239 14.63 11.84 -3.81
C MET A 239 13.48 11.45 -4.74
N ILE A 240 13.10 10.17 -4.78
CA ILE A 240 11.94 9.71 -5.57
C ILE A 240 10.65 10.38 -5.10
N LEU A 241 10.33 10.30 -3.81
CA LEU A 241 9.11 10.87 -3.24
C LEU A 241 9.06 12.40 -3.46
N SER A 242 10.17 13.10 -3.21
CA SER A 242 10.27 14.54 -3.46
C SER A 242 10.14 14.90 -4.95
N GLY A 243 10.69 14.05 -5.83
CA GLY A 243 10.59 14.25 -7.29
C GLY A 243 9.15 14.03 -7.78
N ILE A 244 8.45 13.02 -7.27
CA ILE A 244 7.03 12.81 -7.58
C ILE A 244 6.20 14.02 -7.11
N LEU A 245 6.42 14.50 -5.89
CA LEU A 245 5.72 15.65 -5.34
C LEU A 245 5.99 16.96 -6.09
N ARG A 246 7.20 17.14 -6.66
CA ARG A 246 7.61 18.34 -7.38
C ARG A 246 7.37 18.30 -8.90
N ASN A 247 6.90 17.19 -9.42
CA ASN A 247 6.68 17.07 -10.86
C ASN A 247 5.56 18.02 -11.30
N ARG A 248 5.95 19.12 -11.99
CA ARG A 248 5.05 20.23 -12.35
C ARG A 248 3.85 19.85 -13.22
N ASN A 249 3.94 18.76 -13.96
CA ASN A 249 2.78 18.23 -14.69
C ASN A 249 1.82 17.42 -13.80
N CYS A 250 2.16 17.30 -12.54
CA CYS A 250 1.41 16.67 -11.47
C CYS A 250 1.50 17.58 -10.22
N ASP A 251 1.51 18.93 -10.42
CA ASP A 251 1.68 19.90 -9.35
C ASP A 251 0.64 19.70 -8.26
N PHE A 252 1.12 19.17 -7.12
CA PHE A 252 0.46 19.38 -5.87
C PHE A 252 0.67 20.83 -5.48
N GLY A 253 -0.38 21.61 -5.50
CA GLY A 253 -0.37 22.91 -4.87
C GLY A 253 -0.23 22.76 -3.35
N TYR A 254 0.92 22.31 -2.88
CA TYR A 254 1.34 22.48 -1.51
C TYR A 254 2.04 23.83 -1.43
N ARG A 255 1.34 24.80 -0.86
CA ARG A 255 1.95 25.98 -0.26
C ARG A 255 2.29 25.67 1.18
#